data_81de65b9462182b2a62748f73744a1d4
#
_entry.id   81de65b9462182b2a62748f73744a1d4
#
_cell.length_a   1.000
_cell.length_b   1.000
_cell.length_c   1.000
_cell.angle_alpha   90.00
_cell.angle_beta   90.00
_cell.angle_gamma   90.00
#
_symmetry.space_group_name_H-M   'P 1'
#
loop_
_entity.id
_entity.type
_entity.pdbx_description
1 polymer ?
#
loop_
_entity_poly.entity_id
_entity_poly.type
_entity_poly.pdbx_seq_one_letter_code
_entity_poly.pdbx_strand_id
1 'polypeptide(L)'
;MAAADGRSGDFRVRGGSVGGRIDRLVVENFKSYKGEQTIGPFVDFTAIIGPNGAGKSNLMDAISFVLGVRSTHLRGAQLKDLIYALDDRDKEAKGRKASVRLFYCQPNQEELCFTRSITGAGGSEYRIDRNQVTWDVYNAKLRSLGILVKARNFLVFQGDVESIASKNPKELTALLEQISGSDELRREYDELEEQKARAEEKSALVYQEKRTIVMERKQKKVQKEEAEKHLRLQQDLKLLKTEHYLWQLYTIEKDIEKIEAELVEDRESLQQVQEENRSSDYELT
;
A
#
# COMPACT_ATOMS: atom_id res chain seq x y z
N MET A 1 33.47 25.97 -65.74
CA MET A 1 32.01 26.00 -65.91
C MET A 1 31.53 24.58 -65.93
N ALA A 2 30.97 24.09 -64.84
CA ALA A 2 30.05 22.98 -64.80
C ALA A 2 29.37 23.05 -63.43
N ALA A 3 28.08 23.32 -63.41
CA ALA A 3 27.23 23.38 -62.22
C ALA A 3 27.02 21.95 -61.70
N ALA A 4 27.34 21.70 -60.44
CA ALA A 4 27.00 20.47 -59.75
C ALA A 4 25.56 20.57 -59.20
N ASP A 5 24.68 19.82 -59.83
CA ASP A 5 23.30 19.61 -59.44
C ASP A 5 23.26 18.75 -58.16
N GLY A 6 23.06 19.41 -57.02
CA GLY A 6 22.96 18.77 -55.72
C GLY A 6 21.52 18.29 -55.47
N ARG A 7 21.20 17.07 -55.86
CA ARG A 7 19.97 16.38 -55.41
C ARG A 7 20.03 16.14 -53.91
N SER A 8 19.34 16.98 -53.17
CA SER A 8 18.95 16.77 -51.78
C SER A 8 18.06 15.51 -51.71
N GLY A 9 18.64 14.40 -51.29
CA GLY A 9 17.89 13.21 -50.99
C GLY A 9 17.02 13.43 -49.75
N ASP A 10 15.73 13.48 -49.96
CA ASP A 10 14.71 13.57 -48.92
C ASP A 10 14.67 12.26 -48.14
N PHE A 11 15.51 12.18 -47.11
CA PHE A 11 15.53 11.02 -46.17
C PHE A 11 14.38 11.19 -45.20
N ARG A 12 13.15 10.97 -45.67
CA ARG A 12 11.97 10.82 -44.80
C ARG A 12 12.03 9.49 -44.07
N VAL A 13 12.66 9.47 -42.88
CA VAL A 13 12.42 8.43 -41.91
C VAL A 13 10.97 8.62 -41.43
N ARG A 14 10.07 7.81 -41.98
CA ARG A 14 8.70 7.66 -41.43
C ARG A 14 8.78 6.87 -40.09
N GLY A 15 9.31 7.51 -39.06
CA GLY A 15 9.10 7.10 -37.68
C GLY A 15 7.82 7.79 -37.21
N GLY A 16 6.71 7.07 -37.17
CA GLY A 16 5.48 7.59 -36.56
C GLY A 16 5.78 7.93 -35.10
N SER A 17 5.94 9.21 -34.80
CA SER A 17 6.02 9.72 -33.43
C SER A 17 4.69 9.42 -32.74
N VAL A 18 4.68 8.50 -31.80
CA VAL A 18 3.51 8.15 -30.99
C VAL A 18 3.13 9.29 -30.04
N GLY A 19 3.94 10.34 -29.95
CA GLY A 19 3.76 11.52 -29.11
C GLY A 19 3.56 12.81 -29.91
N GLY A 20 2.95 13.81 -29.30
CA GLY A 20 2.90 15.15 -29.86
C GLY A 20 4.26 15.86 -29.81
N ARG A 21 4.39 17.02 -30.44
CA ARG A 21 5.63 17.80 -30.53
C ARG A 21 5.39 19.27 -30.26
N ILE A 22 6.41 19.98 -29.80
CA ILE A 22 6.42 21.44 -29.79
C ILE A 22 6.59 21.91 -31.23
N ASP A 23 5.68 22.74 -31.71
CA ASP A 23 5.72 23.28 -33.07
C ASP A 23 6.49 24.60 -33.09
N ARG A 24 6.10 25.58 -32.28
CA ARG A 24 6.73 26.89 -32.21
C ARG A 24 6.57 27.53 -30.84
N LEU A 25 7.40 28.51 -30.59
CA LEU A 25 7.37 29.34 -29.41
C LEU A 25 7.16 30.80 -29.80
N VAL A 26 6.29 31.52 -29.13
CA VAL A 26 6.13 32.97 -29.28
C VAL A 26 6.49 33.64 -27.97
N VAL A 27 7.49 34.48 -27.99
CA VAL A 27 8.09 35.14 -26.85
C VAL A 27 7.87 36.64 -26.95
N GLU A 28 7.32 37.24 -25.90
CA GLU A 28 7.04 38.67 -25.86
C GLU A 28 7.69 39.30 -24.64
N ASN A 29 8.60 40.26 -24.89
CA ASN A 29 9.31 40.99 -23.84
C ASN A 29 9.93 40.14 -22.75
N PHE A 30 10.55 39.03 -23.11
CA PHE A 30 11.12 38.06 -22.17
C PHE A 30 12.65 38.03 -22.25
N LYS A 31 13.34 38.31 -21.16
CA LYS A 31 14.80 38.37 -21.08
C LYS A 31 15.44 39.24 -22.15
N SER A 32 16.14 38.64 -23.12
CA SER A 32 16.78 39.34 -24.24
C SER A 32 15.86 39.60 -25.43
N TYR A 33 14.65 39.06 -25.42
CA TYR A 33 13.71 39.20 -26.52
C TYR A 33 12.84 40.45 -26.35
N LYS A 34 13.05 41.45 -27.20
CA LYS A 34 12.27 42.69 -27.24
C LYS A 34 11.06 42.53 -28.19
N GLY A 35 9.89 42.95 -27.73
CA GLY A 35 8.65 42.82 -28.51
C GLY A 35 8.22 41.38 -28.66
N GLU A 36 7.34 41.11 -29.60
CA GLU A 36 6.86 39.76 -29.93
C GLU A 36 7.79 39.12 -30.98
N GLN A 37 8.29 37.93 -30.68
CA GLN A 37 9.13 37.15 -31.59
C GLN A 37 8.67 35.71 -31.65
N THR A 38 8.53 35.17 -32.87
CA THR A 38 8.18 33.80 -33.14
C THR A 38 9.42 32.99 -33.47
N ILE A 39 9.60 31.88 -32.80
CA ILE A 39 10.74 30.97 -32.94
C ILE A 39 10.19 29.57 -33.30
N GLY A 40 10.56 29.10 -34.49
CA GLY A 40 10.06 27.85 -35.07
C GLY A 40 9.84 28.02 -36.58
N PRO A 41 9.20 27.07 -37.27
CA PRO A 41 8.70 25.81 -36.72
C PRO A 41 9.82 24.85 -36.28
N PHE A 42 9.57 24.10 -35.20
CA PHE A 42 10.47 23.03 -34.79
C PHE A 42 10.00 21.74 -35.47
N VAL A 43 10.95 21.09 -36.17
CA VAL A 43 10.73 19.76 -36.78
C VAL A 43 11.36 18.69 -35.93
N ASP A 44 11.42 17.45 -36.40
CA ASP A 44 11.86 16.30 -35.64
C ASP A 44 13.23 16.48 -34.92
N PHE A 45 14.17 17.14 -35.62
CA PHE A 45 15.44 17.59 -35.05
C PHE A 45 15.70 19.03 -35.46
N THR A 46 15.86 19.92 -34.48
CA THR A 46 16.12 21.36 -34.75
C THR A 46 17.33 21.81 -33.94
N ALA A 47 18.37 22.26 -34.62
CA ALA A 47 19.59 22.83 -34.00
C ALA A 47 19.47 24.35 -33.94
N ILE A 48 19.70 24.95 -32.77
CA ILE A 48 19.72 26.39 -32.54
C ILE A 48 21.16 26.83 -32.34
N ILE A 49 21.70 27.53 -33.35
CA ILE A 49 23.09 27.95 -33.37
C ILE A 49 23.19 29.49 -33.29
N GLY A 50 24.29 29.96 -32.76
CA GLY A 50 24.58 31.41 -32.68
C GLY A 50 25.78 31.67 -31.75
N PRO A 51 26.34 32.90 -31.80
CA PRO A 51 27.46 33.28 -30.92
C PRO A 51 27.05 33.30 -29.45
N ASN A 52 28.05 33.37 -28.56
CA ASN A 52 27.78 33.55 -27.14
C ASN A 52 27.09 34.89 -26.91
N GLY A 53 26.09 34.90 -26.04
CA GLY A 53 25.23 36.09 -25.79
C GLY A 53 24.06 36.25 -26.73
N ALA A 54 23.92 35.47 -27.83
CA ALA A 54 22.80 35.58 -28.79
C ALA A 54 21.42 35.19 -28.23
N GLY A 55 21.31 34.81 -26.96
CA GLY A 55 20.02 34.46 -26.34
C GLY A 55 19.65 32.97 -26.41
N LYS A 56 20.51 32.08 -26.91
CA LYS A 56 20.22 30.62 -26.96
C LYS A 56 19.73 30.04 -25.62
N SER A 57 20.42 30.39 -24.55
CA SER A 57 20.04 29.96 -23.22
C SER A 57 18.75 30.61 -22.72
N ASN A 58 18.43 31.83 -23.21
CA ASN A 58 17.16 32.52 -22.86
C ASN A 58 15.95 31.85 -23.53
N LEU A 59 16.16 31.18 -24.67
CA LEU A 59 15.12 30.34 -25.27
C LEU A 59 14.83 29.10 -24.42
N MET A 60 15.84 28.43 -23.89
CA MET A 60 15.65 27.31 -22.93
C MET A 60 14.91 27.78 -21.68
N ASP A 61 15.24 28.97 -21.17
CA ASP A 61 14.52 29.58 -20.06
C ASP A 61 13.07 29.91 -20.41
N ALA A 62 12.78 30.34 -21.63
CA ALA A 62 11.41 30.62 -22.11
C ALA A 62 10.58 29.32 -22.17
N ILE A 63 11.14 28.24 -22.72
CA ILE A 63 10.50 26.92 -22.74
C ILE A 63 10.24 26.44 -21.30
N SER A 64 11.24 26.52 -20.44
CA SER A 64 11.10 26.13 -19.03
C SER A 64 10.04 26.97 -18.30
N PHE A 65 10.02 28.27 -18.59
CA PHE A 65 9.06 29.20 -17.99
C PHE A 65 7.62 28.85 -18.37
N VAL A 66 7.32 28.67 -19.64
CA VAL A 66 5.96 28.34 -20.07
C VAL A 66 5.52 26.98 -19.64
N LEU A 67 6.43 26.01 -19.53
CA LEU A 67 6.16 24.67 -18.97
C LEU A 67 6.08 24.65 -17.43
N GLY A 68 6.14 25.82 -16.78
CA GLY A 68 5.82 25.94 -15.36
C GLY A 68 6.97 25.82 -14.39
N VAL A 69 8.22 25.77 -14.86
CA VAL A 69 9.40 25.76 -13.98
C VAL A 69 9.45 27.03 -13.14
N ARG A 70 9.85 26.90 -11.87
CA ARG A 70 9.95 28.04 -10.94
C ARG A 70 11.05 29.00 -11.38
N SER A 71 10.87 30.31 -11.13
CA SER A 71 11.83 31.36 -11.49
C SER A 71 13.23 31.17 -10.91
N THR A 72 13.34 30.56 -9.72
CA THR A 72 14.61 30.24 -9.07
C THR A 72 15.52 29.33 -9.90
N HIS A 73 14.94 28.56 -10.83
CA HIS A 73 15.68 27.70 -11.76
C HIS A 73 15.93 28.35 -13.13
N LEU A 74 15.41 29.56 -13.38
CA LEU A 74 15.44 30.24 -14.67
C LEU A 74 16.50 31.35 -14.74
N ARG A 75 17.55 31.28 -13.95
CA ARG A 75 18.63 32.29 -13.90
C ARG A 75 18.09 33.71 -13.69
N GLY A 76 17.11 33.88 -12.80
CA GLY A 76 16.56 35.12 -12.32
C GLY A 76 16.19 35.01 -10.85
N ALA A 77 16.52 36.01 -10.05
CA ALA A 77 16.19 36.00 -8.63
C ALA A 77 14.66 36.15 -8.41
N GLN A 78 14.00 36.92 -9.23
CA GLN A 78 12.57 37.17 -9.18
C GLN A 78 11.93 37.07 -10.58
N LEU A 79 10.60 36.85 -10.61
CA LEU A 79 9.85 36.81 -11.90
C LEU A 79 10.00 38.10 -12.71
N LYS A 80 10.11 39.23 -12.05
CA LYS A 80 10.30 40.55 -12.71
C LYS A 80 11.61 40.63 -13.49
N ASP A 81 12.65 39.92 -13.05
CA ASP A 81 13.95 39.88 -13.73
C ASP A 81 13.90 39.18 -15.09
N LEU A 82 12.82 38.41 -15.34
CA LEU A 82 12.60 37.73 -16.60
C LEU A 82 11.95 38.65 -17.65
N ILE A 83 11.52 39.87 -17.28
CA ILE A 83 10.93 40.82 -18.21
C ILE A 83 12.06 41.59 -18.89
N TYR A 84 11.98 41.73 -20.23
CA TYR A 84 12.94 42.50 -21.00
C TYR A 84 13.13 43.90 -20.44
N ALA A 85 14.36 44.33 -20.30
CA ALA A 85 14.74 45.70 -19.93
C ALA A 85 15.98 46.12 -20.72
N LEU A 86 16.03 47.33 -21.20
CA LEU A 86 17.18 47.90 -21.86
C LEU A 86 18.26 48.31 -20.84
N ASP A 87 17.81 48.89 -19.74
CA ASP A 87 18.67 49.38 -18.66
C ASP A 87 18.01 49.16 -17.27
N ASP A 88 18.67 49.60 -16.21
CA ASP A 88 18.17 49.44 -14.83
C ASP A 88 16.97 50.36 -14.54
N ARG A 89 16.82 51.49 -15.23
CA ARG A 89 15.66 52.41 -15.13
C ARG A 89 14.42 51.73 -15.70
N ASP A 90 14.55 51.00 -16.80
CA ASP A 90 13.47 50.22 -17.39
C ASP A 90 13.00 49.10 -16.46
N LYS A 91 13.92 48.54 -15.66
CA LYS A 91 13.55 47.48 -14.65
C LYS A 91 12.61 47.99 -13.59
N GLU A 92 12.70 49.25 -13.21
CA GLU A 92 11.87 49.90 -12.20
C GLU A 92 10.52 50.42 -12.75
N ALA A 93 10.33 50.43 -14.07
CA ALA A 93 9.11 50.89 -14.69
C ALA A 93 7.89 50.05 -14.32
N LYS A 94 6.83 50.67 -13.83
CA LYS A 94 5.58 50.04 -13.46
C LYS A 94 4.81 49.51 -14.69
N GLY A 95 4.16 48.35 -14.52
CA GLY A 95 3.25 47.82 -15.55
C GLY A 95 3.90 47.00 -16.65
N ARG A 96 5.20 46.70 -16.54
CA ARG A 96 5.89 45.82 -17.50
C ARG A 96 5.30 44.42 -17.45
N LYS A 97 5.15 43.82 -18.64
CA LYS A 97 4.61 42.47 -18.81
C LYS A 97 5.51 41.69 -19.74
N ALA A 98 5.55 40.40 -19.53
CA ALA A 98 6.16 39.47 -20.48
C ALA A 98 5.25 38.27 -20.65
N SER A 99 5.25 37.70 -21.84
CA SER A 99 4.50 36.46 -22.09
C SER A 99 5.31 35.48 -22.94
N VAL A 100 5.07 34.21 -22.66
CA VAL A 100 5.60 33.11 -23.49
C VAL A 100 4.44 32.20 -23.83
N ARG A 101 4.28 31.96 -25.14
CA ARG A 101 3.27 31.06 -25.72
C ARG A 101 3.99 29.90 -26.38
N LEU A 102 3.62 28.66 -26.00
CA LEU A 102 4.14 27.43 -26.56
C LEU A 102 3.02 26.74 -27.32
N PHE A 103 3.25 26.47 -28.59
CA PHE A 103 2.32 25.75 -29.44
C PHE A 103 2.74 24.30 -29.53
N TYR A 104 1.86 23.41 -29.08
CA TYR A 104 2.06 21.98 -29.05
C TYR A 104 1.12 21.28 -30.03
N CYS A 105 1.66 20.60 -31.00
CA CYS A 105 0.90 19.80 -31.95
C CYS A 105 0.70 18.40 -31.36
N GLN A 106 -0.56 18.03 -31.11
CA GLN A 106 -0.93 16.71 -30.61
C GLN A 106 -0.81 15.63 -31.71
N PRO A 107 -0.80 14.33 -31.37
CA PRO A 107 -0.76 13.26 -32.36
C PRO A 107 -1.93 13.28 -33.36
N ASN A 108 -3.08 13.82 -32.96
CA ASN A 108 -4.27 14.03 -33.81
C ASN A 108 -4.20 15.30 -34.68
N GLN A 109 -3.03 15.97 -34.73
CA GLN A 109 -2.78 17.23 -35.43
C GLN A 109 -3.54 18.47 -34.90
N GLU A 110 -4.21 18.36 -33.77
CA GLU A 110 -4.77 19.52 -33.10
C GLU A 110 -3.66 20.30 -32.39
N GLU A 111 -3.73 21.63 -32.54
CA GLU A 111 -2.81 22.54 -31.88
C GLU A 111 -3.35 22.97 -30.53
N LEU A 112 -2.50 22.90 -29.53
CA LEU A 112 -2.77 23.30 -28.15
C LEU A 112 -1.79 24.41 -27.77
N CYS A 113 -2.30 25.56 -27.29
CA CYS A 113 -1.48 26.70 -26.93
C CYS A 113 -1.39 26.86 -25.42
N PHE A 114 -0.20 26.67 -24.87
CA PHE A 114 0.11 26.96 -23.48
C PHE A 114 0.69 28.39 -23.37
N THR A 115 0.12 29.21 -22.51
CA THR A 115 0.60 30.57 -22.26
C THR A 115 0.88 30.81 -20.80
N ARG A 116 2.06 31.35 -20.49
CA ARG A 116 2.36 31.89 -19.16
C ARG A 116 2.82 33.34 -19.32
N SER A 117 2.18 34.23 -18.56
CA SER A 117 2.47 35.66 -18.58
C SER A 117 2.94 36.13 -17.20
N ILE A 118 3.83 37.12 -17.19
CA ILE A 118 4.24 37.81 -15.96
C ILE A 118 3.42 39.12 -15.91
N THR A 119 2.67 39.29 -14.83
CA THR A 119 1.86 40.47 -14.60
C THR A 119 2.70 41.64 -14.11
N GLY A 120 2.25 42.84 -14.29
CA GLY A 120 2.93 44.06 -13.77
C GLY A 120 3.08 44.07 -12.24
N ALA A 121 2.26 43.31 -11.52
CA ALA A 121 2.40 43.07 -10.06
C ALA A 121 3.46 42.04 -9.69
N GLY A 122 4.06 41.33 -10.66
CA GLY A 122 5.07 40.32 -10.45
C GLY A 122 4.50 38.91 -10.18
N GLY A 123 3.21 38.69 -10.46
CA GLY A 123 2.56 37.37 -10.45
C GLY A 123 2.66 36.66 -11.80
N SER A 124 2.26 35.38 -11.82
CA SER A 124 2.10 34.61 -13.06
C SER A 124 0.64 34.31 -13.33
N GLU A 125 0.26 34.46 -14.60
CA GLU A 125 -1.03 34.01 -15.13
C GLU A 125 -0.80 32.86 -16.09
N TYR A 126 -1.70 31.89 -16.08
CA TYR A 126 -1.67 30.72 -16.94
C TYR A 126 -2.90 30.67 -17.82
N ARG A 127 -2.70 30.32 -19.08
CA ARG A 127 -3.80 30.13 -20.05
C ARG A 127 -3.54 28.88 -20.89
N ILE A 128 -4.61 28.16 -21.19
CA ILE A 128 -4.64 27.07 -22.17
C ILE A 128 -5.54 27.58 -23.30
N ASP A 129 -4.98 27.67 -24.50
CA ASP A 129 -5.58 28.34 -25.64
C ASP A 129 -5.92 29.80 -25.29
N ARG A 130 -7.20 30.15 -25.25
CA ARG A 130 -7.66 31.50 -24.89
C ARG A 130 -8.17 31.62 -23.47
N ASN A 131 -8.30 30.45 -22.74
CA ASN A 131 -8.94 30.40 -21.45
C ASN A 131 -7.91 30.54 -20.31
N GLN A 132 -8.17 31.46 -19.39
CA GLN A 132 -7.39 31.58 -18.18
C GLN A 132 -7.71 30.42 -17.25
N VAL A 133 -6.67 29.78 -16.69
CA VAL A 133 -6.80 28.58 -15.81
C VAL A 133 -5.95 28.73 -14.58
N THR A 134 -6.27 27.95 -13.56
CA THR A 134 -5.42 27.82 -12.37
C THR A 134 -4.17 27.02 -12.69
N TRP A 135 -3.14 27.16 -11.83
CA TRP A 135 -1.92 26.36 -11.94
C TRP A 135 -2.21 24.85 -11.94
N ASP A 136 -3.16 24.39 -11.12
CA ASP A 136 -3.47 22.97 -11.00
C ASP A 136 -4.04 22.37 -12.29
N VAL A 137 -4.97 23.11 -12.93
CA VAL A 137 -5.54 22.72 -14.24
C VAL A 137 -4.47 22.75 -15.33
N TYR A 138 -3.60 23.75 -15.31
CA TYR A 138 -2.48 23.88 -16.25
C TYR A 138 -1.51 22.70 -16.11
N ASN A 139 -1.09 22.42 -14.89
CA ASN A 139 -0.18 21.32 -14.58
C ASN A 139 -0.80 19.94 -14.90
N ALA A 140 -2.09 19.74 -14.60
CA ALA A 140 -2.79 18.50 -14.93
C ALA A 140 -2.81 18.26 -16.46
N LYS A 141 -3.01 19.32 -17.26
CA LYS A 141 -2.97 19.22 -18.71
C LYS A 141 -1.56 18.89 -19.22
N LEU A 142 -0.51 19.53 -18.69
CA LEU A 142 0.89 19.19 -19.01
C LEU A 142 1.20 17.71 -18.67
N ARG A 143 0.75 17.24 -17.50
CA ARG A 143 0.92 15.83 -17.10
C ARG A 143 0.23 14.85 -18.05
N SER A 144 -0.96 15.18 -18.53
CA SER A 144 -1.67 14.35 -19.51
C SER A 144 -0.92 14.21 -20.84
N LEU A 145 0.01 15.13 -21.13
CA LEU A 145 0.91 15.08 -22.28
C LEU A 145 2.28 14.43 -21.95
N GLY A 146 2.46 13.89 -20.73
CA GLY A 146 3.72 13.31 -20.29
C GLY A 146 4.79 14.32 -19.84
N ILE A 147 4.42 15.61 -19.69
CA ILE A 147 5.33 16.68 -19.28
C ILE A 147 5.26 16.82 -17.75
N LEU A 148 6.30 16.34 -17.06
CA LEU A 148 6.39 16.34 -15.59
C LEU A 148 7.24 17.52 -15.12
N VAL A 149 6.58 18.60 -14.68
CA VAL A 149 7.24 19.86 -14.30
C VAL A 149 8.22 19.69 -13.15
N LYS A 150 7.88 18.87 -12.14
CA LYS A 150 8.74 18.59 -10.99
C LYS A 150 10.00 17.81 -11.38
N ALA A 151 9.83 16.76 -12.17
CA ALA A 151 10.93 15.91 -12.64
C ALA A 151 11.75 16.52 -13.76
N ARG A 152 11.25 17.59 -14.41
CA ARG A 152 11.88 18.26 -15.56
C ARG A 152 12.29 17.28 -16.65
N ASN A 153 11.46 16.25 -16.92
CA ASN A 153 11.74 15.19 -17.88
C ASN A 153 11.77 15.64 -19.35
N PHE A 154 11.47 16.91 -19.63
CA PHE A 154 11.36 17.50 -20.95
C PHE A 154 12.55 18.38 -21.33
N LEU A 155 13.51 18.62 -20.43
CA LEU A 155 14.69 19.46 -20.66
C LEU A 155 15.91 18.88 -19.94
N VAL A 156 17.06 19.01 -20.60
CA VAL A 156 18.38 18.71 -20.02
C VAL A 156 19.18 19.99 -20.09
N PHE A 157 19.49 20.59 -18.95
CA PHE A 157 20.37 21.75 -18.89
C PHE A 157 21.84 21.35 -18.89
N GLN A 158 22.70 22.30 -19.19
CA GLN A 158 24.14 22.11 -19.08
C GLN A 158 24.53 21.72 -17.64
N GLY A 159 25.25 20.62 -17.49
CA GLY A 159 25.63 20.08 -16.18
C GLY A 159 24.61 19.11 -15.53
N ASP A 160 23.39 18.99 -16.06
CA ASP A 160 22.40 18.04 -15.49
C ASP A 160 22.88 16.59 -15.61
N VAL A 161 23.53 16.22 -16.72
CA VAL A 161 24.05 14.87 -16.93
C VAL A 161 25.13 14.54 -15.89
N GLU A 162 26.06 15.48 -15.67
CA GLU A 162 27.10 15.32 -14.65
C GLU A 162 26.50 15.27 -13.24
N SER A 163 25.53 16.13 -12.97
CA SER A 163 24.80 16.14 -11.70
C SER A 163 24.08 14.81 -11.42
N ILE A 164 23.42 14.23 -12.45
CA ILE A 164 22.74 12.95 -12.32
C ILE A 164 23.77 11.81 -12.13
N ALA A 165 24.87 11.83 -12.88
CA ALA A 165 25.93 10.83 -12.79
C ALA A 165 26.64 10.82 -11.41
N SER A 166 26.68 11.98 -10.72
CA SER A 166 27.31 12.13 -9.41
C SER A 166 26.36 11.85 -8.23
N LYS A 167 25.07 11.58 -8.49
CA LYS A 167 24.08 11.32 -7.43
C LYS A 167 24.35 9.99 -6.74
N ASN A 168 24.09 9.96 -5.42
CA ASN A 168 24.12 8.72 -4.67
C ASN A 168 22.89 7.83 -5.02
N PRO A 169 22.93 6.52 -4.72
CA PRO A 169 21.84 5.60 -5.08
C PRO A 169 20.45 6.00 -4.54
N LYS A 170 20.39 6.58 -3.36
CA LYS A 170 19.11 7.04 -2.75
C LYS A 170 18.52 8.22 -3.51
N GLU A 171 19.37 9.15 -3.94
CA GLU A 171 18.94 10.30 -4.75
C GLU A 171 18.52 9.89 -6.17
N LEU A 172 19.17 8.86 -6.74
CA LEU A 172 18.76 8.28 -8.02
C LEU A 172 17.39 7.59 -7.88
N THR A 173 17.16 6.84 -6.81
CA THR A 173 15.84 6.25 -6.53
C THR A 173 14.77 7.32 -6.43
N ALA A 174 15.01 8.39 -5.65
CA ALA A 174 14.07 9.49 -5.53
C ALA A 174 13.80 10.19 -6.88
N LEU A 175 14.81 10.31 -7.75
CA LEU A 175 14.63 10.85 -9.10
C LEU A 175 13.74 9.93 -9.95
N LEU A 176 13.95 8.62 -9.89
CA LEU A 176 13.12 7.64 -10.60
C LEU A 176 11.67 7.65 -10.11
N GLU A 177 11.46 7.76 -8.79
CA GLU A 177 10.14 7.91 -8.18
C GLU A 177 9.44 9.18 -8.67
N GLN A 178 10.16 10.31 -8.78
CA GLN A 178 9.61 11.54 -9.35
C GLN A 178 9.24 11.41 -10.83
N ILE A 179 10.07 10.74 -11.62
CA ILE A 179 9.81 10.54 -13.05
C ILE A 179 8.62 9.61 -13.27
N SER A 180 8.50 8.56 -12.47
CA SER A 180 7.35 7.64 -12.52
C SER A 180 6.08 8.23 -11.92
N GLY A 181 6.18 9.29 -11.11
CA GLY A 181 5.07 9.87 -10.35
C GLY A 181 4.70 9.08 -9.10
N SER A 182 5.47 8.06 -8.73
CA SER A 182 5.23 7.25 -7.52
C SER A 182 5.54 8.01 -6.23
N ASP A 183 6.33 9.09 -6.29
CA ASP A 183 6.61 9.97 -5.17
C ASP A 183 5.34 10.58 -4.55
N GLU A 184 4.29 10.75 -5.34
CA GLU A 184 3.01 11.27 -4.87
C GLU A 184 2.24 10.27 -3.99
N LEU A 185 2.45 8.97 -4.22
CA LEU A 185 1.84 7.88 -3.45
C LEU A 185 2.63 7.51 -2.20
N ARG A 186 3.84 8.06 -2.03
CA ARG A 186 4.76 7.69 -0.94
C ARG A 186 4.11 7.84 0.43
N ARG A 187 3.45 8.96 0.66
CA ARG A 187 2.80 9.23 1.95
C ARG A 187 1.70 8.22 2.26
N GLU A 188 0.87 7.90 1.26
CA GLU A 188 -0.19 6.90 1.39
C GLU A 188 0.40 5.50 1.61
N TYR A 189 1.47 5.18 0.90
CA TYR A 189 2.21 3.93 1.07
C TYR A 189 2.75 3.78 2.49
N ASP A 190 3.43 4.80 3.02
CA ASP A 190 4.01 4.78 4.37
C ASP A 190 2.90 4.61 5.44
N GLU A 191 1.75 5.30 5.27
CA GLU A 191 0.60 5.16 6.16
C GLU A 191 -0.01 3.74 6.12
N LEU A 192 -0.13 3.16 4.93
CA LEU A 192 -0.66 1.80 4.75
C LEU A 192 0.33 0.73 5.24
N GLU A 193 1.63 0.94 5.08
CA GLU A 193 2.67 0.05 5.60
C GLU A 193 2.62 -0.02 7.13
N GLU A 194 2.46 1.12 7.80
CA GLU A 194 2.29 1.15 9.26
C GLU A 194 1.01 0.44 9.70
N GLN A 195 -0.12 0.66 8.99
CA GLN A 195 -1.38 -0.03 9.28
C GLN A 195 -1.24 -1.54 9.09
N LYS A 196 -0.55 -1.98 8.02
CA LYS A 196 -0.25 -3.39 7.77
C LYS A 196 0.56 -3.99 8.92
N ALA A 197 1.64 -3.32 9.35
CA ALA A 197 2.48 -3.80 10.45
C ALA A 197 1.68 -3.97 11.75
N ARG A 198 0.84 -3.00 12.09
CA ARG A 198 -0.06 -3.08 13.26
C ARG A 198 -1.08 -4.21 13.14
N ALA A 199 -1.62 -4.45 11.93
CA ALA A 199 -2.56 -5.53 11.69
C ALA A 199 -1.89 -6.91 11.78
N GLU A 200 -0.65 -7.05 11.30
CA GLU A 200 0.15 -8.27 11.41
C GLU A 200 0.48 -8.59 12.88
N GLU A 201 0.90 -7.60 13.67
CA GLU A 201 1.14 -7.76 15.10
C GLU A 201 -0.13 -8.22 15.84
N LYS A 202 -1.25 -7.54 15.60
CA LYS A 202 -2.55 -7.91 16.19
C LYS A 202 -2.97 -9.34 15.79
N SER A 203 -2.78 -9.70 14.53
CA SER A 203 -3.06 -11.04 14.03
C SER A 203 -2.21 -12.11 14.73
N ALA A 204 -0.92 -11.83 14.94
CA ALA A 204 -0.01 -12.74 15.66
C ALA A 204 -0.43 -12.94 17.11
N LEU A 205 -0.81 -11.87 17.82
CA LEU A 205 -1.31 -11.94 19.20
C LEU A 205 -2.60 -12.77 19.28
N VAL A 206 -3.59 -12.50 18.45
CA VAL A 206 -4.86 -13.25 18.41
C VAL A 206 -4.62 -14.72 18.06
N TYR A 207 -3.67 -15.01 17.16
CA TYR A 207 -3.31 -16.39 16.85
C TYR A 207 -2.70 -17.11 18.06
N GLN A 208 -1.83 -16.43 18.82
CA GLN A 208 -1.25 -16.99 20.04
C GLN A 208 -2.31 -17.23 21.11
N GLU A 209 -3.22 -16.30 21.35
CA GLU A 209 -4.35 -16.46 22.26
C GLU A 209 -5.23 -17.65 21.85
N LYS A 210 -5.59 -17.74 20.57
CA LYS A 210 -6.35 -18.88 20.04
C LYS A 210 -5.64 -20.21 20.32
N ARG A 211 -4.33 -20.27 20.12
CA ARG A 211 -3.53 -21.48 20.38
C ARG A 211 -3.58 -21.87 21.84
N THR A 212 -3.46 -20.92 22.75
CA THR A 212 -3.57 -21.14 24.20
C THR A 212 -4.95 -21.67 24.57
N ILE A 213 -6.03 -21.05 24.10
CA ILE A 213 -7.41 -21.50 24.35
C ILE A 213 -7.64 -22.93 23.82
N VAL A 214 -7.11 -23.25 22.64
CA VAL A 214 -7.21 -24.61 22.07
C VAL A 214 -6.50 -25.63 22.94
N MET A 215 -5.32 -25.31 23.48
CA MET A 215 -4.59 -26.18 24.39
C MET A 215 -5.33 -26.39 25.72
N GLU A 216 -5.83 -25.30 26.30
CA GLU A 216 -6.65 -25.39 27.54
C GLU A 216 -7.92 -26.23 27.34
N ARG A 217 -8.62 -26.02 26.22
CA ARG A 217 -9.81 -26.80 25.84
C ARG A 217 -9.46 -28.31 25.77
N LYS A 218 -8.33 -28.66 25.15
CA LYS A 218 -7.88 -30.04 25.03
C LYS A 218 -7.59 -30.63 26.42
N GLN A 219 -6.90 -29.90 27.29
CA GLN A 219 -6.62 -30.32 28.66
C GLN A 219 -7.89 -30.49 29.48
N LYS A 220 -8.84 -29.54 29.41
CA LYS A 220 -10.14 -29.63 30.08
C LYS A 220 -10.98 -30.81 29.60
N LYS A 221 -10.88 -31.16 28.30
CA LYS A 221 -11.55 -32.35 27.78
C LYS A 221 -11.02 -33.62 28.40
N VAL A 222 -9.70 -33.79 28.55
CA VAL A 222 -9.09 -34.95 29.23
C VAL A 222 -9.53 -35.01 30.70
N GLN A 223 -9.47 -33.88 31.41
CA GLN A 223 -9.92 -33.83 32.81
C GLN A 223 -11.40 -34.20 32.95
N LYS A 224 -12.25 -33.79 32.03
CA LYS A 224 -13.67 -34.19 32.01
C LYS A 224 -13.83 -35.70 31.82
N GLU A 225 -13.13 -36.29 30.86
CA GLU A 225 -13.17 -37.74 30.59
C GLU A 225 -12.70 -38.56 31.82
N GLU A 226 -11.64 -38.09 32.49
CA GLU A 226 -11.16 -38.71 33.72
C GLU A 226 -12.18 -38.61 34.87
N ALA A 227 -12.80 -37.45 35.04
CA ALA A 227 -13.85 -37.23 36.04
C ALA A 227 -15.10 -38.12 35.80
N GLU A 228 -15.55 -38.19 34.53
CA GLU A 228 -16.66 -39.05 34.14
C GLU A 228 -16.34 -40.54 34.40
N LYS A 229 -15.13 -40.97 34.11
CA LYS A 229 -14.69 -42.35 34.40
C LYS A 229 -14.68 -42.61 35.91
N HIS A 230 -14.19 -41.67 36.71
CA HIS A 230 -14.21 -41.77 38.16
C HIS A 230 -15.62 -41.91 38.71
N LEU A 231 -16.57 -41.08 38.24
CA LEU A 231 -17.97 -41.14 38.66
C LEU A 231 -18.63 -42.49 38.32
N ARG A 232 -18.35 -43.05 37.14
CA ARG A 232 -18.83 -44.39 36.73
C ARG A 232 -18.28 -45.47 37.69
N LEU A 233 -16.97 -45.48 37.92
CA LEU A 233 -16.36 -46.43 38.86
C LEU A 233 -16.91 -46.30 40.28
N GLN A 234 -17.23 -45.09 40.73
CA GLN A 234 -17.84 -44.86 42.03
C GLN A 234 -19.29 -45.42 42.11
N GLN A 235 -20.06 -45.29 41.01
CA GLN A 235 -21.40 -45.88 40.90
C GLN A 235 -21.32 -47.42 40.88
N ASP A 236 -20.41 -48.00 40.11
CA ASP A 236 -20.20 -49.43 40.00
C ASP A 236 -19.78 -50.00 41.38
N LEU A 237 -18.85 -49.31 42.07
CA LEU A 237 -18.46 -49.70 43.41
C LEU A 237 -19.62 -49.71 44.41
N LYS A 238 -20.52 -48.74 44.32
CA LYS A 238 -21.72 -48.66 45.15
C LYS A 238 -22.67 -49.84 44.88
N LEU A 239 -22.89 -50.16 43.61
CA LEU A 239 -23.70 -51.31 43.21
C LEU A 239 -23.11 -52.63 43.72
N LEU A 240 -21.80 -52.87 43.47
CA LEU A 240 -21.11 -54.04 43.90
C LEU A 240 -21.13 -54.22 45.46
N LYS A 241 -21.00 -53.12 46.19
CA LYS A 241 -21.17 -53.16 47.64
C LYS A 241 -22.56 -53.60 48.07
N THR A 242 -23.58 -53.09 47.40
CA THR A 242 -24.98 -53.45 47.66
C THR A 242 -25.22 -54.91 47.35
N GLU A 243 -24.76 -55.41 46.20
CA GLU A 243 -24.84 -56.83 45.83
C GLU A 243 -24.10 -57.76 46.83
N HIS A 244 -22.91 -57.31 47.26
CA HIS A 244 -22.13 -58.07 48.25
C HIS A 244 -22.87 -58.14 49.57
N TYR A 245 -23.48 -57.07 50.07
CA TYR A 245 -24.25 -57.13 51.32
C TYR A 245 -25.50 -57.99 51.19
N LEU A 246 -26.20 -57.90 50.04
CA LEU A 246 -27.36 -58.74 49.73
C LEU A 246 -26.95 -60.26 49.72
N TRP A 247 -25.81 -60.59 49.10
CA TRP A 247 -25.27 -61.92 49.07
C TRP A 247 -24.90 -62.42 50.47
N GLN A 248 -24.31 -61.59 51.32
CA GLN A 248 -24.02 -61.95 52.72
C GLN A 248 -25.32 -62.17 53.43
N LEU A 249 -26.34 -61.34 53.31
CA LEU A 249 -27.64 -61.59 54.00
C LEU A 249 -28.29 -62.85 53.52
N TYR A 250 -28.27 -63.14 52.22
CA TYR A 250 -28.81 -64.38 51.66
C TYR A 250 -28.04 -65.60 52.16
N THR A 251 -26.73 -65.54 52.28
CA THR A 251 -25.93 -66.63 52.82
C THR A 251 -26.27 -66.90 54.33
N ILE A 252 -26.39 -65.81 55.11
CA ILE A 252 -26.80 -65.92 56.53
C ILE A 252 -28.18 -66.54 56.66
N GLU A 253 -29.14 -66.12 55.82
CA GLU A 253 -30.50 -66.64 55.78
C GLU A 253 -30.49 -68.14 55.48
N LYS A 254 -29.73 -68.59 54.54
CA LYS A 254 -29.54 -70.00 54.21
C LYS A 254 -28.89 -70.81 55.34
N ASP A 255 -27.91 -70.23 56.05
CA ASP A 255 -27.28 -70.85 57.19
C ASP A 255 -28.28 -70.97 58.35
N ILE A 256 -29.14 -70.00 58.60
CA ILE A 256 -30.20 -70.03 59.56
C ILE A 256 -31.22 -71.13 59.24
N GLU A 257 -31.71 -71.22 57.97
CA GLU A 257 -32.62 -72.25 57.50
C GLU A 257 -32.00 -73.69 57.80
N LYS A 258 -30.70 -73.84 57.50
CA LYS A 258 -30.02 -75.09 57.73
C LYS A 258 -29.94 -75.49 59.28
N ILE A 259 -29.57 -74.49 60.09
CA ILE A 259 -29.45 -74.71 61.56
C ILE A 259 -30.86 -74.94 62.11
N GLU A 260 -31.91 -74.24 61.66
CA GLU A 260 -33.28 -74.51 62.08
C GLU A 260 -33.75 -75.94 61.76
N ALA A 261 -33.38 -76.45 60.53
CA ALA A 261 -33.69 -77.83 60.16
C ALA A 261 -32.94 -78.84 61.05
N GLU A 262 -31.65 -78.61 61.34
CA GLU A 262 -30.82 -79.45 62.22
C GLU A 262 -31.40 -79.45 63.69
N LEU A 263 -31.88 -78.28 64.18
CA LEU A 263 -32.54 -78.12 65.46
C LEU A 263 -33.82 -78.86 65.54
N VAL A 264 -34.62 -78.97 64.48
CA VAL A 264 -35.86 -79.75 64.44
C VAL A 264 -35.52 -81.24 64.54
N GLU A 265 -34.53 -81.74 63.76
CA GLU A 265 -34.09 -83.11 63.80
C GLU A 265 -33.52 -83.52 65.19
N ASP A 266 -32.72 -82.63 65.79
CA ASP A 266 -32.19 -82.87 67.18
C ASP A 266 -33.32 -82.86 68.20
N ARG A 267 -34.34 -82.01 68.08
CA ARG A 267 -35.50 -82.03 69.00
C ARG A 267 -36.34 -83.27 68.85
N GLU A 268 -36.55 -83.78 67.63
CA GLU A 268 -37.26 -85.00 67.38
C GLU A 268 -36.49 -86.22 67.99
N SER A 269 -35.14 -86.26 67.80
CA SER A 269 -34.26 -87.25 68.35
C SER A 269 -34.27 -87.19 69.86
N LEU A 270 -34.24 -85.98 70.47
CA LEU A 270 -34.30 -85.83 71.91
C LEU A 270 -35.64 -86.30 72.48
N GLN A 271 -36.73 -86.05 71.76
CA GLN A 271 -38.08 -86.44 72.12
C GLN A 271 -38.19 -87.98 72.08
N GLN A 272 -37.64 -88.62 71.04
CA GLN A 272 -37.58 -90.10 70.95
C GLN A 272 -36.78 -90.72 72.16
N VAL A 273 -35.60 -90.18 72.44
CA VAL A 273 -34.77 -90.69 73.58
C VAL A 273 -35.50 -90.48 74.92
N GLN A 274 -36.26 -89.38 75.10
CA GLN A 274 -37.07 -89.16 76.30
C GLN A 274 -38.25 -90.11 76.42
N GLU A 275 -38.89 -90.45 75.27
CA GLU A 275 -39.97 -91.44 75.24
C GLU A 275 -39.42 -92.88 75.56
N GLU A 276 -38.26 -93.24 74.98
CA GLU A 276 -37.56 -94.50 75.28
C GLU A 276 -37.17 -94.59 76.75
N ASN A 277 -36.60 -93.51 77.32
CA ASN A 277 -36.27 -93.49 78.74
C ASN A 277 -37.53 -93.63 79.62
N ARG A 278 -38.66 -92.95 79.26
CA ARG A 278 -39.94 -93.13 80.03
C ARG A 278 -40.48 -94.53 79.92
N SER A 279 -40.39 -95.18 78.78
CA SER A 279 -40.88 -96.55 78.62
C SER A 279 -39.95 -97.56 79.42
N SER A 280 -38.65 -97.30 79.46
CA SER A 280 -37.71 -98.11 80.27
C SER A 280 -37.94 -97.92 81.77
N ASP A 281 -38.28 -96.69 82.21
CA ASP A 281 -38.63 -96.44 83.62
C ASP A 281 -39.96 -97.15 84.03
N TYR A 282 -40.92 -97.28 83.06
CA TYR A 282 -42.13 -98.06 83.28
C TYR A 282 -41.91 -99.55 83.33
N GLU A 283 -40.87 -100.12 82.72
CA GLU A 283 -40.54 -101.52 82.75
C GLU A 283 -39.75 -101.92 84.02
N LEU A 284 -39.21 -100.94 84.77
CA LEU A 284 -38.42 -101.13 85.97
C LEU A 284 -39.23 -100.96 87.30
N THR A 285 -40.52 -100.56 87.21
CA THR A 285 -41.42 -100.48 88.35
C THR A 285 -42.52 -101.57 88.33
#